data_a80358bb8db323cbd54b05bdb0d41166
#
_entry.id   a80358bb8db323cbd54b05bdb0d41166
#
_cell.length_a   1.000
_cell.length_b   1.000
_cell.length_c   1.000
_cell.angle_alpha   90.00
_cell.angle_beta   90.00
_cell.angle_gamma   90.00
#
_symmetry.space_group_name_H-M   'P 1'
#
loop_
_entity.id
_entity.type
_entity.pdbx_description
1 polymer ?
#
loop_
_entity_poly.entity_id
_entity_poly.type
_entity_poly.pdbx_seq_one_letter_code
_entity_poly.pdbx_strand_id
1 'polypeptide(L)'
;MSVLDARTLSLHDGDMQYDDTRSTVLWLSAHPEPRSLNGSLRTVGIEHLRTLGHAVFESDLYAMEWDPVLRPRDAGIPSSDRFRISADTRIAHLAGAQPDAIVREQEKLRRSDALVIQFPLWWYGMPAILKGWFDRVFVSGFAFGTDENTGRRLRFEQGPFTGKRALVITTLGDRPHAIGPRGKSGELNELLFGLLHGTFAYTGMSVLEPLAIPSADRIDDFTPIRTRLTDRLSEFFTAPTIPYRPQFTGEYTTDWELAPHLRPEEHGLRIHTAC
;
A
#
# COMPACT_ATOMS: atom_id res chain seq x y z
N MET A 1 32.06 -37.92 -42.70
CA MET A 1 30.97 -37.27 -43.47
C MET A 1 29.71 -38.06 -43.19
N SER A 2 28.90 -37.59 -42.28
CA SER A 2 27.61 -38.18 -41.97
C SER A 2 26.64 -37.04 -41.72
N VAL A 3 25.60 -37.05 -42.55
CA VAL A 3 24.51 -36.06 -42.55
C VAL A 3 23.57 -36.45 -41.41
N LEU A 4 23.34 -35.56 -40.43
CA LEU A 4 22.34 -35.69 -39.41
C LEU A 4 21.00 -35.18 -39.88
N ASP A 5 20.06 -36.07 -39.83
CA ASP A 5 18.68 -35.99 -40.23
C ASP A 5 17.92 -35.04 -39.26
N ALA A 6 17.34 -33.97 -39.82
CA ALA A 6 16.51 -33.02 -39.08
C ALA A 6 15.08 -33.57 -38.97
N ARG A 7 14.70 -34.08 -37.80
CA ARG A 7 13.31 -34.43 -37.51
C ARG A 7 12.55 -33.14 -37.19
N THR A 8 11.67 -32.77 -38.07
CA THR A 8 10.63 -31.73 -37.93
C THR A 8 9.65 -32.17 -36.81
N LEU A 9 9.75 -31.53 -35.65
CA LEU A 9 8.68 -31.61 -34.62
C LEU A 9 7.66 -30.54 -34.96
N SER A 10 6.51 -30.98 -35.43
CA SER A 10 5.28 -30.18 -35.53
C SER A 10 4.79 -29.88 -34.10
N LEU A 11 5.02 -28.65 -33.66
CA LEU A 11 4.37 -28.11 -32.47
C LEU A 11 2.94 -27.70 -32.88
N HIS A 12 1.95 -28.37 -32.33
CA HIS A 12 0.57 -27.88 -32.34
C HIS A 12 0.55 -26.59 -31.55
N ASP A 13 0.19 -25.49 -32.21
CA ASP A 13 -0.23 -24.25 -31.59
C ASP A 13 -1.53 -24.51 -30.80
N GLY A 14 -1.38 -24.91 -29.55
CA GLY A 14 -2.41 -24.77 -28.55
C GLY A 14 -2.26 -23.37 -27.98
N ASP A 15 -3.16 -22.47 -28.32
CA ASP A 15 -3.35 -21.18 -27.67
C ASP A 15 -3.37 -21.37 -26.16
N MET A 16 -2.21 -21.22 -25.49
CA MET A 16 -2.19 -20.93 -24.08
C MET A 16 -2.67 -19.49 -23.95
N GLN A 17 -3.97 -19.31 -23.86
CA GLN A 17 -4.54 -18.09 -23.31
C GLN A 17 -3.91 -17.93 -21.92
N TYR A 18 -2.90 -17.06 -21.83
CA TYR A 18 -2.44 -16.55 -20.54
C TYR A 18 -3.65 -15.89 -19.90
N ASP A 19 -4.15 -16.50 -18.84
CA ASP A 19 -5.21 -15.94 -18.02
C ASP A 19 -4.65 -14.64 -17.39
N ASP A 20 -4.94 -13.52 -18.05
CA ASP A 20 -4.46 -12.17 -17.74
C ASP A 20 -5.09 -11.62 -16.43
N THR A 21 -5.77 -12.49 -15.67
CA THR A 21 -6.47 -12.15 -14.42
C THR A 21 -5.63 -12.38 -13.17
N ARG A 22 -4.45 -12.99 -13.26
CA ARG A 22 -3.61 -13.33 -12.12
C ARG A 22 -2.72 -12.19 -11.70
N SER A 23 -3.08 -11.55 -10.60
CA SER A 23 -2.27 -10.51 -9.96
C SER A 23 -1.59 -11.00 -8.69
N THR A 24 -0.56 -10.31 -8.26
CA THR A 24 0.13 -10.56 -6.99
C THR A 24 -0.23 -9.48 -5.98
N VAL A 25 -0.66 -9.87 -4.80
CA VAL A 25 -1.04 -8.96 -3.71
C VAL A 25 -0.06 -9.10 -2.56
N LEU A 26 0.49 -7.99 -2.06
CA LEU A 26 1.14 -7.97 -0.75
C LEU A 26 0.08 -7.71 0.32
N TRP A 27 -0.11 -8.66 1.25
CA TRP A 27 -0.92 -8.48 2.44
C TRP A 27 -0.03 -8.15 3.63
N LEU A 28 -0.11 -6.91 4.09
CA LEU A 28 0.63 -6.39 5.24
C LEU A 28 -0.30 -6.25 6.44
N SER A 29 -0.05 -6.97 7.52
CA SER A 29 -0.88 -6.97 8.73
C SER A 29 -0.11 -6.55 9.97
N ALA A 30 -0.80 -5.84 10.86
CA ALA A 30 -0.24 -5.35 12.12
C ALA A 30 -1.23 -5.52 13.28
N HIS A 31 -1.28 -6.72 13.87
CA HIS A 31 -2.04 -6.99 15.09
C HIS A 31 -1.33 -8.03 15.95
N PRO A 32 -1.17 -7.80 17.29
CA PRO A 32 -0.39 -8.67 18.16
C PRO A 32 -1.07 -10.01 18.51
N GLU A 33 -2.41 -10.11 18.40
CA GLU A 33 -3.16 -11.33 18.75
C GLU A 33 -3.69 -11.99 17.47
N PRO A 34 -3.14 -13.16 17.09
CA PRO A 34 -3.57 -13.85 15.87
C PRO A 34 -4.99 -14.41 15.93
N ARG A 35 -5.56 -14.63 17.13
CA ARG A 35 -6.93 -15.10 17.32
C ARG A 35 -7.96 -13.97 17.39
N SER A 36 -7.54 -12.73 17.14
CA SER A 36 -8.43 -11.57 17.12
C SER A 36 -9.30 -11.53 15.86
N LEU A 37 -10.24 -10.57 15.84
CA LEU A 37 -10.96 -10.23 14.62
C LEU A 37 -10.00 -9.92 13.44
N ASN A 38 -8.90 -9.20 13.71
CA ASN A 38 -7.88 -8.94 12.69
C ASN A 38 -7.24 -10.23 12.17
N GLY A 39 -6.96 -11.21 13.03
CA GLY A 39 -6.46 -12.52 12.61
C GLY A 39 -7.46 -13.25 11.71
N SER A 40 -8.75 -13.22 12.07
CA SER A 40 -9.83 -13.82 11.25
C SER A 40 -9.97 -13.15 9.89
N LEU A 41 -9.94 -11.81 9.86
CA LEU A 41 -9.98 -11.03 8.62
C LEU A 41 -8.80 -11.35 7.70
N ARG A 42 -7.59 -11.43 8.28
CA ARG A 42 -6.37 -11.79 7.53
C ARG A 42 -6.51 -13.18 6.89
N THR A 43 -6.88 -14.18 7.68
CA THR A 43 -7.03 -15.56 7.18
C THR A 43 -8.04 -15.63 6.05
N VAL A 44 -9.26 -15.13 6.28
CA VAL A 44 -10.33 -15.14 5.28
C VAL A 44 -9.95 -14.35 4.02
N GLY A 45 -9.35 -13.17 4.20
CA GLY A 45 -8.99 -12.30 3.07
C GLY A 45 -7.92 -12.92 2.17
N ILE A 46 -6.87 -13.49 2.77
CA ILE A 46 -5.80 -14.16 2.04
C ILE A 46 -6.30 -15.41 1.32
N GLU A 47 -7.10 -16.25 2.01
CA GLU A 47 -7.72 -17.42 1.39
C GLU A 47 -8.62 -17.03 0.21
N HIS A 48 -9.44 -15.99 0.37
CA HIS A 48 -10.31 -15.51 -0.68
C HIS A 48 -9.54 -15.03 -1.92
N LEU A 49 -8.51 -14.21 -1.75
CA LEU A 49 -7.65 -13.78 -2.87
C LEU A 49 -7.02 -14.97 -3.60
N ARG A 50 -6.58 -15.98 -2.85
CA ARG A 50 -6.04 -17.22 -3.43
C ARG A 50 -7.10 -18.02 -4.21
N THR A 51 -8.35 -18.07 -3.73
CA THR A 51 -9.45 -18.73 -4.47
C THR A 51 -9.81 -18.00 -5.76
N LEU A 52 -9.57 -16.69 -5.82
CA LEU A 52 -9.70 -15.89 -7.04
C LEU A 52 -8.51 -16.05 -8.00
N GLY A 53 -7.50 -16.87 -7.65
CA GLY A 53 -6.35 -17.15 -8.48
C GLY A 53 -5.16 -16.17 -8.27
N HIS A 54 -5.26 -15.22 -7.36
CA HIS A 54 -4.18 -14.28 -7.08
C HIS A 54 -3.05 -14.91 -6.24
N ALA A 55 -1.81 -14.53 -6.52
CA ALA A 55 -0.70 -14.82 -5.63
C ALA A 55 -0.70 -13.84 -4.44
N VAL A 56 -0.40 -14.33 -3.24
CA VAL A 56 -0.38 -13.47 -2.05
C VAL A 56 0.96 -13.62 -1.33
N PHE A 57 1.72 -12.53 -1.27
CA PHE A 57 2.81 -12.36 -0.32
C PHE A 57 2.26 -11.88 1.01
N GLU A 58 2.80 -12.40 2.08
CA GLU A 58 2.35 -12.06 3.44
C GLU A 58 3.47 -11.38 4.21
N SER A 59 3.10 -10.34 4.97
CA SER A 59 3.94 -9.68 5.97
C SER A 59 3.12 -9.43 7.22
N ASP A 60 3.25 -10.33 8.19
CA ASP A 60 2.69 -10.18 9.53
C ASP A 60 3.78 -9.56 10.41
N LEU A 61 3.67 -8.26 10.67
CA LEU A 61 4.73 -7.52 11.34
C LEU A 61 5.00 -7.98 12.77
N TYR A 62 3.98 -8.48 13.49
CA TYR A 62 4.18 -9.01 14.83
C TYR A 62 4.80 -10.41 14.80
N ALA A 63 4.35 -11.29 13.92
CA ALA A 63 4.95 -12.61 13.74
C ALA A 63 6.39 -12.54 13.20
N MET A 64 6.71 -11.49 12.43
CA MET A 64 8.07 -11.20 11.93
C MET A 64 8.98 -10.55 12.99
N GLU A 65 8.43 -10.18 14.15
CA GLU A 65 9.16 -9.37 15.14
C GLU A 65 9.80 -8.11 14.51
N TRP A 66 9.04 -7.44 13.63
CA TRP A 66 9.55 -6.28 12.90
C TRP A 66 10.02 -5.18 13.85
N ASP A 67 11.30 -4.79 13.75
CA ASP A 67 11.82 -3.61 14.45
C ASP A 67 11.27 -2.32 13.80
N PRO A 68 10.43 -1.53 14.45
CA PRO A 68 9.82 -0.35 13.85
C PRO A 68 10.75 0.86 13.78
N VAL A 69 11.89 0.83 14.44
CA VAL A 69 12.72 2.02 14.60
C VAL A 69 13.74 2.14 13.49
N LEU A 70 13.63 3.18 12.67
CA LEU A 70 14.67 3.55 11.71
C LEU A 70 15.91 4.04 12.44
N ARG A 71 17.07 3.48 12.10
CA ARG A 71 18.36 3.81 12.73
C ARG A 71 19.46 4.03 11.70
N PRO A 72 20.57 4.72 12.07
CA PRO A 72 21.74 4.89 11.20
C PRO A 72 22.25 3.59 10.60
N ARG A 73 22.20 2.49 11.35
CA ARG A 73 22.61 1.14 10.88
C ARG A 73 21.79 0.63 9.69
N ASP A 74 20.56 1.12 9.48
CA ASP A 74 19.73 0.75 8.33
C ASP A 74 20.28 1.31 7.01
N ALA A 75 21.19 2.30 7.12
CA ALA A 75 21.96 2.86 6.01
C ALA A 75 23.47 2.58 6.12
N GLY A 76 23.87 1.68 7.01
CA GLY A 76 25.30 1.35 7.22
C GLY A 76 26.10 2.50 7.86
N ILE A 77 25.44 3.49 8.47
CA ILE A 77 26.09 4.66 9.09
C ILE A 77 26.45 4.33 10.53
N PRO A 78 27.71 4.55 10.96
CA PRO A 78 28.10 4.46 12.37
C PRO A 78 27.26 5.35 13.27
N SER A 79 26.93 4.91 14.48
CA SER A 79 26.11 5.67 15.43
C SER A 79 26.75 6.98 15.90
N SER A 80 28.07 7.12 15.74
CA SER A 80 28.84 8.36 16.02
C SER A 80 28.66 9.42 14.95
N ASP A 81 28.20 9.07 13.75
CA ASP A 81 28.16 9.95 12.60
C ASP A 81 26.78 10.56 12.43
N ARG A 82 26.74 11.74 11.78
CA ARG A 82 25.49 12.40 11.46
C ARG A 82 24.70 11.59 10.43
N PHE A 83 23.53 11.08 10.82
CA PHE A 83 22.60 10.41 9.93
C PHE A 83 21.71 11.40 9.18
N ARG A 84 21.89 11.49 7.87
CA ARG A 84 21.07 12.28 6.94
C ARG A 84 20.03 11.35 6.30
N ILE A 85 18.92 11.13 6.99
CA ILE A 85 17.94 10.06 6.72
C ILE A 85 17.71 9.83 5.23
N SER A 86 17.21 10.82 4.50
CA SER A 86 16.84 10.66 3.09
C SER A 86 18.05 10.38 2.18
N ALA A 87 19.18 11.05 2.41
CA ALA A 87 20.37 10.87 1.58
C ALA A 87 21.06 9.53 1.83
N ASP A 88 21.27 9.20 3.10
CA ASP A 88 22.04 8.02 3.47
C ASP A 88 21.25 6.72 3.23
N THR A 89 19.91 6.71 3.47
CA THR A 89 19.06 5.56 3.10
C THR A 89 18.98 5.38 1.58
N ARG A 90 18.99 6.48 0.79
CA ARG A 90 19.07 6.40 -0.67
C ARG A 90 20.38 5.74 -1.11
N ILE A 91 21.51 6.18 -0.57
CA ILE A 91 22.81 5.59 -0.91
C ILE A 91 22.83 4.11 -0.58
N ALA A 92 22.38 3.73 0.61
CA ALA A 92 22.29 2.33 1.02
C ALA A 92 21.38 1.50 0.12
N HIS A 93 20.22 2.05 -0.26
CA HIS A 93 19.29 1.38 -1.17
C HIS A 93 19.91 1.13 -2.54
N LEU A 94 20.48 2.15 -3.17
CA LEU A 94 21.09 2.05 -4.50
C LEU A 94 22.33 1.13 -4.52
N ALA A 95 23.06 1.06 -3.41
CA ALA A 95 24.19 0.17 -3.24
C ALA A 95 23.79 -1.27 -2.85
N GLY A 96 22.52 -1.56 -2.59
CA GLY A 96 22.07 -2.87 -2.07
C GLY A 96 22.60 -3.18 -0.66
N ALA A 97 22.92 -2.14 0.12
CA ALA A 97 23.56 -2.26 1.43
C ALA A 97 22.59 -2.14 2.61
N GLN A 98 21.28 -2.13 2.35
CA GLN A 98 20.26 -2.13 3.40
C GLN A 98 20.16 -3.49 4.09
N PRO A 99 19.69 -3.55 5.36
CA PRO A 99 19.44 -4.83 6.03
C PRO A 99 18.48 -5.74 5.24
N ASP A 100 18.76 -7.03 5.23
CA ASP A 100 17.99 -8.05 4.50
C ASP A 100 16.48 -8.00 4.77
N ALA A 101 16.09 -7.67 6.01
CA ALA A 101 14.67 -7.54 6.36
C ALA A 101 13.98 -6.44 5.55
N ILE A 102 14.65 -5.29 5.35
CA ILE A 102 14.13 -4.18 4.54
C ILE A 102 14.10 -4.58 3.06
N VAL A 103 15.18 -5.16 2.56
CA VAL A 103 15.29 -5.58 1.15
C VAL A 103 14.21 -6.61 0.80
N ARG A 104 13.92 -7.58 1.68
CA ARG A 104 12.84 -8.55 1.46
C ARG A 104 11.47 -7.91 1.36
N GLU A 105 11.16 -6.92 2.19
CA GLU A 105 9.87 -6.21 2.14
C GLU A 105 9.77 -5.34 0.88
N GLN A 106 10.84 -4.66 0.49
CA GLN A 106 10.91 -3.92 -0.77
C GLN A 106 10.71 -4.84 -1.98
N GLU A 107 11.29 -6.04 -1.97
CA GLU A 107 11.12 -7.00 -3.06
C GLU A 107 9.68 -7.54 -3.14
N LYS A 108 9.04 -7.87 -2.02
CA LYS A 108 7.61 -8.23 -2.00
C LYS A 108 6.76 -7.12 -2.63
N LEU A 109 6.98 -5.87 -2.21
CA LEU A 109 6.22 -4.73 -2.74
C LEU A 109 6.51 -4.47 -4.22
N ARG A 110 7.77 -4.60 -4.65
CA ARG A 110 8.14 -4.43 -6.07
C ARG A 110 7.41 -5.42 -6.96
N ARG A 111 7.33 -6.69 -6.54
CA ARG A 111 6.72 -7.80 -7.29
C ARG A 111 5.20 -7.85 -7.17
N SER A 112 4.59 -7.06 -6.30
CA SER A 112 3.15 -7.03 -6.13
C SER A 112 2.49 -6.02 -7.06
N ASP A 113 1.30 -6.33 -7.56
CA ASP A 113 0.44 -5.44 -8.32
C ASP A 113 -0.44 -4.60 -7.39
N ALA A 114 -0.63 -5.08 -6.17
CA ALA A 114 -1.46 -4.39 -5.19
C ALA A 114 -0.95 -4.61 -3.76
N LEU A 115 -1.32 -3.66 -2.88
CA LEU A 115 -1.02 -3.67 -1.45
C LEU A 115 -2.31 -3.62 -0.64
N VAL A 116 -2.54 -4.62 0.20
CA VAL A 116 -3.55 -4.59 1.26
C VAL A 116 -2.84 -4.32 2.58
N ILE A 117 -3.29 -3.30 3.29
CA ILE A 117 -2.82 -3.03 4.65
C ILE A 117 -3.96 -3.24 5.63
N GLN A 118 -3.71 -4.07 6.64
CA GLN A 118 -4.71 -4.42 7.64
C GLN A 118 -4.19 -4.14 9.05
N PHE A 119 -4.94 -3.30 9.80
CA PHE A 119 -4.55 -2.90 11.15
C PHE A 119 -5.74 -2.39 11.98
N PRO A 120 -5.66 -2.42 13.32
CA PRO A 120 -6.60 -1.74 14.19
C PRO A 120 -6.31 -0.23 14.20
N LEU A 121 -7.37 0.59 14.12
CA LEU A 121 -7.25 2.06 14.17
C LEU A 121 -6.98 2.51 15.61
N TRP A 122 -5.73 2.48 16.03
CA TRP A 122 -5.32 2.90 17.36
C TRP A 122 -4.99 4.40 17.35
N TRP A 123 -5.62 5.12 18.27
CA TRP A 123 -5.46 6.58 18.35
C TRP A 123 -5.70 7.29 17.01
N TYR A 124 -6.70 6.82 16.27
CA TYR A 124 -7.07 7.30 14.92
C TYR A 124 -5.94 7.21 13.89
N GLY A 125 -5.00 6.32 14.10
CA GLY A 125 -3.89 6.07 13.21
C GLY A 125 -3.45 4.61 13.19
N MET A 126 -2.38 4.34 12.45
CA MET A 126 -1.81 3.02 12.39
C MET A 126 -0.96 2.70 13.63
N PRO A 127 -0.86 1.42 14.04
CA PRO A 127 0.06 0.98 15.09
C PRO A 127 1.51 1.38 14.78
N ALA A 128 2.30 1.66 15.83
CA ALA A 128 3.69 2.09 15.70
C ALA A 128 4.55 1.12 14.86
N ILE A 129 4.32 -0.18 14.99
CA ILE A 129 5.05 -1.19 14.22
C ILE A 129 4.82 -1.03 12.71
N LEU A 130 3.60 -0.68 12.30
CA LEU A 130 3.25 -0.43 10.90
C LEU A 130 3.83 0.89 10.39
N LYS A 131 3.77 1.96 11.21
CA LYS A 131 4.42 3.24 10.87
C LYS A 131 5.91 3.04 10.65
N GLY A 132 6.56 2.29 11.54
CA GLY A 132 8.00 1.99 11.41
C GLY A 132 8.33 1.08 10.21
N TRP A 133 7.39 0.25 9.74
CA TRP A 133 7.57 -0.45 8.48
C TRP A 133 7.67 0.56 7.31
N PHE A 134 6.77 1.55 7.24
CA PHE A 134 6.86 2.61 6.23
C PHE A 134 8.17 3.41 6.35
N ASP A 135 8.55 3.82 7.55
CA ASP A 135 9.75 4.63 7.76
C ASP A 135 11.03 3.93 7.30
N ARG A 136 11.07 2.60 7.37
CA ARG A 136 12.25 1.82 7.01
C ARG A 136 12.22 1.27 5.58
N VAL A 137 11.03 1.00 5.03
CA VAL A 137 10.87 0.39 3.69
C VAL A 137 10.70 1.46 2.62
N PHE A 138 9.95 2.55 2.90
CA PHE A 138 9.65 3.61 1.93
C PHE A 138 10.75 4.67 1.89
N VAL A 139 11.94 4.26 1.52
CA VAL A 139 13.09 5.16 1.44
C VAL A 139 13.20 5.86 0.08
N SER A 140 13.97 6.94 0.05
CA SER A 140 14.34 7.63 -1.19
C SER A 140 15.10 6.70 -2.14
N GLY A 141 14.76 6.73 -3.42
CA GLY A 141 15.28 5.82 -4.44
C GLY A 141 14.42 4.56 -4.62
N PHE A 142 13.60 4.19 -3.63
CA PHE A 142 12.66 3.08 -3.73
C PHE A 142 11.22 3.55 -3.89
N ALA A 143 10.69 4.30 -2.91
CA ALA A 143 9.28 4.70 -2.90
C ALA A 143 9.06 6.14 -3.39
N PHE A 144 10.09 6.95 -3.44
CA PHE A 144 10.08 8.34 -3.92
C PHE A 144 11.50 8.78 -4.29
N GLY A 145 11.64 10.00 -4.81
CA GLY A 145 12.96 10.58 -5.07
C GLY A 145 13.06 11.27 -6.42
N THR A 146 14.17 11.08 -7.10
CA THR A 146 14.44 11.60 -8.44
C THR A 146 15.05 10.48 -9.27
N ASP A 147 14.56 10.28 -10.46
CA ASP A 147 15.15 9.41 -11.45
C ASP A 147 16.47 10.03 -11.92
N GLU A 148 17.57 9.31 -11.78
CA GLU A 148 18.92 9.84 -12.05
C GLU A 148 19.17 10.05 -13.55
N ASN A 149 18.50 9.27 -14.40
CA ASN A 149 18.70 9.35 -15.85
C ASN A 149 17.90 10.49 -16.48
N THR A 150 16.71 10.77 -15.96
CA THR A 150 15.78 11.74 -16.55
C THR A 150 15.66 13.03 -15.72
N GLY A 151 16.12 13.06 -14.47
CA GLY A 151 15.91 14.16 -13.53
C GLY A 151 14.45 14.29 -13.06
N ARG A 152 13.56 13.38 -13.49
CA ARG A 152 12.14 13.42 -13.17
C ARG A 152 11.90 13.08 -11.68
N ARG A 153 11.02 13.84 -11.04
CA ARG A 153 10.61 13.54 -9.67
C ARG A 153 9.67 12.34 -9.64
N LEU A 154 9.99 11.38 -8.76
CA LEU A 154 9.26 10.13 -8.60
C LEU A 154 8.24 10.29 -7.47
N ARG A 155 7.07 10.84 -7.79
CA ARG A 155 5.96 11.02 -6.83
C ARG A 155 4.64 11.22 -7.54
N PHE A 156 3.52 10.97 -6.86
CA PHE A 156 2.15 11.02 -7.36
C PHE A 156 2.01 10.23 -8.68
N GLU A 157 1.36 10.77 -9.71
CA GLU A 157 1.18 10.10 -11.00
C GLU A 157 2.49 9.75 -11.72
N GLN A 158 3.62 10.24 -11.23
CA GLN A 158 4.97 9.90 -11.69
C GLN A 158 5.72 9.04 -10.66
N GLY A 159 5.04 8.55 -9.64
CA GLY A 159 5.61 7.75 -8.56
C GLY A 159 6.05 6.35 -9.01
N PRO A 160 6.97 5.71 -8.25
CA PRO A 160 7.53 4.41 -8.62
C PRO A 160 6.50 3.28 -8.53
N PHE A 161 5.37 3.49 -7.84
CA PHE A 161 4.32 2.49 -7.69
C PHE A 161 3.07 2.78 -8.56
N THR A 162 3.23 3.60 -9.60
CA THR A 162 2.20 3.82 -10.62
C THR A 162 1.78 2.49 -11.23
N GLY A 163 0.46 2.27 -11.35
CA GLY A 163 -0.13 1.01 -11.78
C GLY A 163 -0.47 0.04 -10.64
N LYS A 164 0.09 0.23 -9.43
CA LYS A 164 -0.30 -0.57 -8.26
C LYS A 164 -1.55 -0.01 -7.59
N ARG A 165 -2.32 -0.87 -6.94
CA ARG A 165 -3.51 -0.49 -6.16
C ARG A 165 -3.26 -0.65 -4.67
N ALA A 166 -3.92 0.16 -3.85
CA ALA A 166 -3.82 0.09 -2.39
C ALA A 166 -5.21 0.04 -1.73
N LEU A 167 -5.37 -0.85 -0.75
CA LEU A 167 -6.56 -0.98 0.07
C LEU A 167 -6.18 -0.99 1.55
N VAL A 168 -6.84 -0.15 2.34
CA VAL A 168 -6.79 -0.21 3.80
C VAL A 168 -7.99 -1.00 4.33
N ILE A 169 -7.74 -1.98 5.19
CA ILE A 169 -8.72 -2.68 6.00
C ILE A 169 -8.44 -2.34 7.45
N THR A 170 -9.38 -1.70 8.13
CA THR A 170 -9.16 -1.27 9.51
C THR A 170 -10.32 -1.63 10.43
N THR A 171 -10.00 -2.09 11.62
CA THR A 171 -10.95 -2.34 12.69
C THR A 171 -10.91 -1.21 13.70
N LEU A 172 -12.04 -0.86 14.28
CA LEU A 172 -12.14 0.22 15.27
C LEU A 172 -13.23 -0.08 16.30
N GLY A 173 -13.01 0.39 17.53
CA GLY A 173 -13.99 0.25 18.62
C GLY A 173 -15.17 1.19 18.52
N ASP A 174 -15.07 2.26 17.74
CA ASP A 174 -16.13 3.24 17.52
C ASP A 174 -17.37 2.62 16.86
N ARG A 175 -18.55 3.20 17.16
CA ARG A 175 -19.80 2.81 16.51
C ARG A 175 -19.81 3.26 15.03
N PRO A 176 -20.59 2.60 14.15
CA PRO A 176 -20.63 2.92 12.72
C PRO A 176 -20.83 4.41 12.42
N HIS A 177 -21.75 5.08 13.11
CA HIS A 177 -22.06 6.49 12.87
C HIS A 177 -21.10 7.47 13.57
N ALA A 178 -20.17 7.00 14.39
CA ALA A 178 -19.16 7.86 15.01
C ALA A 178 -18.05 8.24 14.04
N ILE A 179 -17.79 7.40 13.03
CA ILE A 179 -16.84 7.63 11.96
C ILE A 179 -17.62 7.96 10.69
N GLY A 180 -17.49 9.19 10.21
CA GLY A 180 -18.18 9.67 9.01
C GLY A 180 -18.34 11.20 9.01
N PRO A 181 -18.95 11.76 7.97
CA PRO A 181 -19.00 13.22 7.74
C PRO A 181 -19.63 14.04 8.88
N ARG A 182 -20.47 13.40 9.69
CA ARG A 182 -21.13 14.01 10.86
C ARG A 182 -20.80 13.25 12.14
N GLY A 183 -19.88 12.32 12.09
CA GLY A 183 -19.45 11.52 13.25
C GLY A 183 -18.57 12.35 14.19
N LYS A 184 -18.73 12.13 15.50
CA LYS A 184 -17.92 12.84 16.50
C LYS A 184 -16.42 12.55 16.41
N SER A 185 -16.07 11.45 15.78
CA SER A 185 -14.67 11.00 15.62
C SER A 185 -14.06 11.45 14.28
N GLY A 186 -14.87 12.11 13.41
CA GLY A 186 -14.43 12.57 12.10
C GLY A 186 -14.66 11.57 10.99
N GLU A 187 -14.31 11.94 9.78
CA GLU A 187 -14.44 11.10 8.60
C GLU A 187 -13.17 10.24 8.40
N LEU A 188 -13.36 8.97 8.06
CA LEU A 188 -12.25 8.02 7.97
C LEU A 188 -11.19 8.44 6.94
N ASN A 189 -11.60 8.92 5.77
CA ASN A 189 -10.66 9.37 4.74
C ASN A 189 -9.84 10.59 5.17
N GLU A 190 -10.42 11.47 6.00
CA GLU A 190 -9.71 12.60 6.57
C GLU A 190 -8.73 12.14 7.67
N LEU A 191 -9.15 11.22 8.54
CA LEU A 191 -8.30 10.64 9.58
C LEU A 191 -7.10 9.89 8.98
N LEU A 192 -7.31 9.21 7.85
CA LEU A 192 -6.29 8.44 7.16
C LEU A 192 -5.63 9.20 5.99
N PHE A 193 -5.89 10.50 5.82
CA PHE A 193 -5.39 11.27 4.67
C PHE A 193 -3.86 11.16 4.50
N GLY A 194 -3.11 11.23 5.58
CA GLY A 194 -1.66 11.07 5.54
C GLY A 194 -1.19 9.70 5.01
N LEU A 195 -1.98 8.64 5.21
CA LEU A 195 -1.72 7.32 4.66
C LEU A 195 -2.23 7.21 3.23
N LEU A 196 -3.49 7.57 2.98
CA LEU A 196 -4.13 7.37 1.68
C LEU A 196 -3.55 8.29 0.61
N HIS A 197 -3.48 9.60 0.88
CA HIS A 197 -2.94 10.60 -0.04
C HIS A 197 -1.43 10.78 0.14
N GLY A 198 -0.99 11.07 1.37
CA GLY A 198 0.40 11.43 1.67
C GLY A 198 1.41 10.27 1.54
N THR A 199 0.95 9.01 1.51
CA THR A 199 1.80 7.85 1.35
C THR A 199 1.47 7.09 0.06
N PHE A 200 0.25 6.59 -0.09
CA PHE A 200 -0.08 5.76 -1.26
C PHE A 200 -0.17 6.57 -2.54
N ALA A 201 -1.01 7.60 -2.60
CA ALA A 201 -1.11 8.44 -3.79
C ALA A 201 0.23 9.15 -4.08
N TYR A 202 0.93 9.60 -3.03
CA TYR A 202 2.26 10.20 -3.18
C TYR A 202 3.27 9.29 -3.86
N THR A 203 3.22 7.97 -3.62
CA THR A 203 4.11 7.00 -4.27
C THR A 203 3.59 6.48 -5.61
N GLY A 204 2.42 6.94 -6.06
CA GLY A 204 1.83 6.63 -7.37
C GLY A 204 0.77 5.53 -7.34
N MET A 205 0.40 5.01 -6.17
CA MET A 205 -0.63 3.98 -6.08
C MET A 205 -2.03 4.55 -6.33
N SER A 206 -2.88 3.78 -6.99
CA SER A 206 -4.32 4.01 -7.08
C SER A 206 -5.01 3.52 -5.79
N VAL A 207 -5.62 4.43 -5.04
CA VAL A 207 -6.10 4.18 -3.68
C VAL A 207 -7.59 3.89 -3.67
N LEU A 208 -7.98 2.75 -3.10
CA LEU A 208 -9.39 2.39 -2.91
C LEU A 208 -9.94 3.02 -1.61
N GLU A 209 -11.26 3.21 -1.58
CA GLU A 209 -11.95 3.55 -0.33
C GLU A 209 -11.65 2.50 0.75
N PRO A 210 -11.26 2.90 1.97
CA PRO A 210 -10.96 1.98 3.06
C PRO A 210 -12.15 1.10 3.45
N LEU A 211 -11.89 -0.15 3.79
CA LEU A 211 -12.87 -1.02 4.44
C LEU A 211 -12.75 -0.87 5.96
N ALA A 212 -13.68 -0.12 6.55
CA ALA A 212 -13.77 0.01 8.00
C ALA A 212 -14.70 -1.04 8.61
N ILE A 213 -14.29 -1.61 9.74
CA ILE A 213 -15.06 -2.56 10.56
C ILE A 213 -15.24 -1.96 11.95
N PRO A 214 -16.33 -1.21 12.15
CA PRO A 214 -16.61 -0.56 13.43
C PRO A 214 -17.12 -1.56 14.47
N SER A 215 -17.15 -1.14 15.74
CA SER A 215 -17.58 -1.93 16.91
C SER A 215 -16.82 -3.27 17.02
N ALA A 216 -15.54 -3.29 16.71
CA ALA A 216 -14.72 -4.49 16.60
C ALA A 216 -14.65 -5.34 17.88
N ASP A 217 -14.92 -4.75 19.03
CA ASP A 217 -14.99 -5.38 20.36
C ASP A 217 -16.38 -5.95 20.71
N ARG A 218 -17.38 -5.82 19.83
CA ARG A 218 -18.81 -6.18 20.04
C ARG A 218 -19.39 -6.99 18.91
N ILE A 219 -18.57 -7.78 18.24
CA ILE A 219 -19.00 -8.56 17.08
C ILE A 219 -19.40 -9.95 17.58
N ASP A 220 -20.69 -10.24 17.54
CA ASP A 220 -21.25 -11.54 17.87
C ASP A 220 -21.35 -12.48 16.66
N ASP A 221 -21.52 -11.92 15.45
CA ASP A 221 -21.58 -12.66 14.20
C ASP A 221 -20.56 -12.13 13.18
N PHE A 222 -19.62 -12.97 12.80
CA PHE A 222 -18.59 -12.65 11.82
C PHE A 222 -19.09 -12.73 10.36
N THR A 223 -20.21 -13.39 10.11
CA THR A 223 -20.72 -13.65 8.75
C THR A 223 -20.87 -12.40 7.89
N PRO A 224 -21.56 -11.32 8.35
CA PRO A 224 -21.72 -10.12 7.53
C PRO A 224 -20.40 -9.40 7.27
N ILE A 225 -19.44 -9.49 8.20
CA ILE A 225 -18.13 -8.91 8.03
C ILE A 225 -17.33 -9.68 6.99
N ARG A 226 -17.38 -11.02 7.06
CA ARG A 226 -16.78 -11.91 6.07
C ARG A 226 -17.28 -11.58 4.67
N THR A 227 -18.62 -11.49 4.49
CA THR A 227 -19.23 -11.14 3.19
C THR A 227 -18.70 -9.79 2.68
N ARG A 228 -18.76 -8.74 3.49
CA ARG A 228 -18.23 -7.42 3.08
C ARG A 228 -16.75 -7.46 2.70
N LEU A 229 -15.94 -8.24 3.42
CA LEU A 229 -14.52 -8.41 3.11
C LEU A 229 -14.33 -9.12 1.77
N THR A 230 -15.00 -10.25 1.56
CA THR A 230 -14.86 -11.04 0.32
C THR A 230 -15.39 -10.28 -0.89
N ASP A 231 -16.50 -9.57 -0.77
CA ASP A 231 -17.05 -8.73 -1.85
C ASP A 231 -16.05 -7.63 -2.21
N ARG A 232 -15.49 -6.94 -1.19
CA ARG A 232 -14.48 -5.88 -1.41
C ARG A 232 -13.23 -6.40 -2.10
N LEU A 233 -12.77 -7.59 -1.75
CA LEU A 233 -11.60 -8.22 -2.36
C LEU A 233 -11.89 -8.77 -3.77
N SER A 234 -13.11 -9.24 -4.04
CA SER A 234 -13.52 -9.65 -5.38
C SER A 234 -13.50 -8.51 -6.40
N GLU A 235 -13.78 -7.28 -5.94
CA GLU A 235 -13.75 -6.08 -6.77
C GLU A 235 -12.39 -5.34 -6.69
N PHE A 236 -11.38 -5.87 -6.01
CA PHE A 236 -10.16 -5.14 -5.68
C PHE A 236 -9.48 -4.53 -6.91
N PHE A 237 -9.43 -5.23 -8.03
CA PHE A 237 -8.76 -4.77 -9.23
C PHE A 237 -9.66 -3.93 -10.16
N THR A 238 -10.97 -3.93 -9.97
CA THR A 238 -11.94 -3.25 -10.83
C THR A 238 -12.68 -2.09 -10.17
N ALA A 239 -12.78 -2.09 -8.83
CA ALA A 239 -13.47 -1.04 -8.09
C ALA A 239 -12.90 0.37 -8.38
N PRO A 240 -13.73 1.41 -8.35
CA PRO A 240 -13.25 2.79 -8.48
C PRO A 240 -12.31 3.15 -7.33
N THR A 241 -11.38 4.05 -7.63
CA THR A 241 -10.41 4.58 -6.67
C THR A 241 -10.83 5.97 -6.20
N ILE A 242 -10.31 6.41 -5.07
CA ILE A 242 -10.48 7.79 -4.60
C ILE A 242 -9.90 8.71 -5.67
N PRO A 243 -10.70 9.65 -6.22
CA PRO A 243 -10.27 10.50 -7.32
C PRO A 243 -9.40 11.65 -6.82
N TYR A 244 -8.21 11.34 -6.30
CA TYR A 244 -7.26 12.38 -5.92
C TYR A 244 -6.88 13.23 -7.13
N ARG A 245 -6.76 14.55 -6.90
CA ARG A 245 -6.34 15.48 -7.95
C ARG A 245 -4.92 15.20 -8.39
N PRO A 246 -4.65 15.15 -9.71
CA PRO A 246 -3.30 14.99 -10.22
C PRO A 246 -2.45 16.21 -9.87
N GLN A 247 -1.20 15.96 -9.49
CA GLN A 247 -0.31 17.00 -8.95
C GLN A 247 0.46 17.77 -10.04
N PHE A 248 0.56 17.20 -11.26
CA PHE A 248 1.41 17.75 -12.34
C PHE A 248 0.63 18.09 -13.62
N THR A 249 -0.69 18.15 -13.56
CA THR A 249 -1.54 18.45 -14.74
C THR A 249 -2.12 19.87 -14.75
N GLY A 250 -1.64 20.75 -13.88
CA GLY A 250 -2.04 22.17 -13.87
C GLY A 250 -3.16 22.52 -12.89
N GLU A 251 -3.65 21.57 -12.07
CA GLU A 251 -4.60 21.86 -11.01
C GLU A 251 -3.95 22.55 -9.79
N TYR A 252 -2.63 22.46 -9.68
CA TYR A 252 -1.85 23.13 -8.63
C TYR A 252 -0.93 24.18 -9.24
N THR A 253 -0.74 25.29 -8.51
CA THR A 253 0.16 26.39 -8.87
C THR A 253 1.62 25.96 -8.71
N THR A 254 2.56 26.84 -9.13
CA THR A 254 3.99 26.66 -8.91
C THR A 254 4.38 26.61 -7.42
N ASP A 255 3.55 27.21 -6.56
CA ASP A 255 3.73 27.22 -5.10
C ASP A 255 3.04 26.03 -4.41
N TRP A 256 2.48 25.10 -5.20
CA TRP A 256 1.83 23.87 -4.73
C TRP A 256 0.51 24.08 -4.00
N GLU A 257 -0.12 25.20 -4.19
CA GLU A 257 -1.50 25.44 -3.78
C GLU A 257 -2.45 24.99 -4.88
N LEU A 258 -3.64 24.52 -4.49
CA LEU A 258 -4.72 24.27 -5.44
C LEU A 258 -5.06 25.58 -6.14
N ALA A 259 -5.22 25.53 -7.48
CA ALA A 259 -5.48 26.74 -8.27
C ALA A 259 -6.72 27.46 -7.79
N PRO A 260 -6.72 28.80 -7.65
CA PRO A 260 -7.78 29.56 -6.98
C PRO A 260 -9.17 29.42 -7.60
N HIS A 261 -9.27 29.03 -8.86
CA HIS A 261 -10.54 28.80 -9.55
C HIS A 261 -11.16 27.42 -9.25
N LEU A 262 -10.38 26.51 -8.64
CA LEU A 262 -10.84 25.18 -8.23
C LEU A 262 -11.27 25.23 -6.77
N ARG A 263 -12.53 24.93 -6.51
CA ARG A 263 -13.11 24.96 -5.16
C ARG A 263 -12.84 26.28 -4.42
N PRO A 264 -13.19 27.44 -5.01
CA PRO A 264 -12.95 28.75 -4.40
C PRO A 264 -13.60 28.81 -3.00
N GLU A 265 -12.90 29.40 -2.04
CA GLU A 265 -13.33 29.56 -0.64
C GLU A 265 -13.47 28.26 0.17
N GLU A 266 -13.27 27.08 -0.42
CA GLU A 266 -13.19 25.83 0.32
C GLU A 266 -11.77 25.59 0.84
N HIS A 267 -11.67 24.95 2.01
CA HIS A 267 -10.42 24.62 2.68
C HIS A 267 -10.45 23.19 3.22
N GLY A 268 -9.28 22.67 3.57
CA GLY A 268 -9.11 21.37 4.21
C GLY A 268 -8.88 20.22 3.22
N LEU A 269 -8.94 18.99 3.72
CA LEU A 269 -8.41 17.85 3.00
C LEU A 269 -9.26 17.43 1.78
N ARG A 270 -10.55 17.74 1.81
CA ARG A 270 -11.49 17.33 0.73
C ARG A 270 -11.27 18.03 -0.59
N ILE A 271 -10.64 19.21 -0.58
CA ILE A 271 -10.37 19.94 -1.83
C ILE A 271 -9.37 19.20 -2.74
N HIS A 272 -8.61 18.25 -2.17
CA HIS A 272 -7.64 17.43 -2.91
C HIS A 272 -8.26 16.23 -3.64
N THR A 273 -9.59 16.09 -3.61
CA THR A 273 -10.34 15.14 -4.44
C THR A 273 -11.10 15.87 -5.54
N ALA A 274 -11.20 15.22 -6.71
CA ALA A 274 -11.80 15.82 -7.92
C ALA A 274 -13.34 15.64 -8.01
N CYS A 275 -14.04 15.41 -6.88
CA CYS A 275 -15.51 15.24 -6.87
C CYS A 275 -16.23 16.54 -6.70
#